data_a9ae15a5a474669f906b495149afe1c8
#
_entry.id   a9ae15a5a474669f906b495149afe1c8
#
_cell.length_a   1.000
_cell.length_b   1.000
_cell.length_c   1.000
_cell.angle_alpha   90.00
_cell.angle_beta   90.00
_cell.angle_gamma   90.00
#
_symmetry.space_group_name_H-M   'P 1'
#
loop_
_entity.id
_entity.type
_entity.pdbx_description
1 polymer ?
#
loop_
_entity_poly.entity_id
_entity_poly.type
_entity_poly.pdbx_seq_one_letter_code
_entity_poly.pdbx_strand_id
1 'polypeptide(L)' 'MNQAILFNDDLRFDSQHDAWSFTGQLSGQKITIYFHSLQLKQLSSIDSCTKYDLEEITELWLEKNEPEGNEIHIEMR' A
#
# COMPACT_ATOMS: atom_id res chain seq x y z
N MET A 1 3.71 -7.23 -18.03
CA MET A 1 3.87 -8.43 -17.19
C MET A 1 3.71 -8.04 -15.74
N ASN A 2 2.88 -8.76 -15.02
CA ASN A 2 2.63 -8.43 -13.62
C ASN A 2 3.83 -8.79 -12.77
N GLN A 3 4.25 -7.86 -11.93
CA GLN A 3 5.27 -8.14 -10.95
C GLN A 3 4.59 -8.71 -9.71
N ALA A 4 5.04 -9.88 -9.29
CA ALA A 4 4.49 -10.50 -8.09
C ALA A 4 5.02 -9.80 -6.86
N ILE A 5 4.12 -9.29 -6.03
CA ILE A 5 4.49 -8.67 -4.77
C ILE A 5 3.99 -9.56 -3.63
N LEU A 6 4.83 -9.75 -2.62
CA LEU A 6 4.49 -10.48 -1.41
C LEU A 6 4.24 -9.48 -0.31
N PHE A 7 2.99 -9.39 0.15
CA PHE A 7 2.60 -8.42 1.17
C PHE A 7 2.94 -8.93 2.56
N ASN A 8 3.43 -8.03 3.41
CA ASN A 8 3.61 -8.29 4.82
C ASN A 8 2.33 -7.91 5.57
N ASP A 9 2.12 -8.51 6.73
CA ASP A 9 0.95 -8.24 7.54
C ASP A 9 1.28 -7.16 8.57
N ASP A 10 1.55 -5.95 8.10
CA ASP A 10 2.02 -4.85 8.93
C ASP A 10 1.31 -3.53 8.64
N LEU A 11 0.04 -3.60 8.26
CA LEU A 11 -0.75 -2.39 7.98
C LEU A 11 -0.83 -1.52 9.22
N ARG A 12 -0.47 -0.24 9.06
CA ARG A 12 -0.45 0.72 10.17
C ARG A 12 -0.62 2.12 9.63
N PHE A 13 -1.01 3.04 10.51
CA PHE A 13 -1.05 4.46 10.16
C PHE A 13 0.34 5.07 10.39
N ASP A 14 0.88 5.71 9.36
CA ASP A 14 2.18 6.39 9.43
C ASP A 14 1.92 7.89 9.62
N SER A 15 2.17 8.38 10.83
CA SER A 15 1.90 9.79 11.13
C SER A 15 2.85 10.74 10.42
N GLN A 16 4.05 10.30 10.08
CA GLN A 16 5.00 11.15 9.35
C GLN A 16 4.54 11.38 7.92
N HIS A 17 3.92 10.39 7.30
CA HIS A 17 3.42 10.50 5.93
C HIS A 17 1.93 10.81 5.89
N ASP A 18 1.27 10.85 7.06
CA ASP A 18 -0.15 11.13 7.18
C ASP A 18 -0.97 10.19 6.31
N ALA A 19 -0.64 8.91 6.34
CA ALA A 19 -1.25 7.91 5.46
C ALA A 19 -1.15 6.52 6.09
N TRP A 20 -2.11 5.65 5.74
CA TRP A 20 -2.02 4.24 6.06
C TRP A 20 -1.00 3.58 5.14
N SER A 21 -0.23 2.65 5.67
CA SER A 21 0.79 1.98 4.88
C SER A 21 0.97 0.55 5.31
N PHE A 22 1.45 -0.26 4.38
CA PHE A 22 2.01 -1.56 4.70
C PHE A 22 3.21 -1.80 3.80
N THR A 23 3.94 -2.88 4.08
CA THR A 23 5.11 -3.20 3.28
C THR A 23 4.91 -4.50 2.54
N GLY A 24 5.75 -4.70 1.54
CA GLY A 24 5.81 -5.94 0.78
C GLY A 24 7.18 -6.12 0.20
N GLN A 25 7.38 -7.26 -0.44
CA GLN A 25 8.62 -7.54 -1.16
C GLN A 25 8.32 -7.68 -2.64
N LEU A 26 9.05 -6.92 -3.42
CA LEU A 26 8.93 -6.91 -4.87
C LEU A 26 10.31 -7.18 -5.45
N SER A 27 10.45 -8.32 -6.14
CA SER A 27 11.75 -8.72 -6.71
C SER A 27 12.85 -8.76 -5.63
N GLY A 28 12.50 -9.25 -4.44
CA GLY A 28 13.45 -9.38 -3.35
C GLY A 28 13.75 -8.09 -2.60
N GLN A 29 13.12 -7.00 -2.97
CA GLN A 29 13.35 -5.69 -2.35
C GLN A 29 12.15 -5.28 -1.53
N LYS A 30 12.39 -4.76 -0.33
CA LYS A 30 11.31 -4.28 0.54
C LYS A 30 10.77 -2.96 0.01
N ILE A 31 9.46 -2.91 -0.17
CA ILE A 31 8.75 -1.74 -0.68
C ILE A 31 7.72 -1.32 0.37
N THR A 32 7.58 -0.02 0.61
CA THR A 32 6.54 0.53 1.48
C THR A 32 5.47 1.17 0.60
N ILE A 33 4.22 0.86 0.87
CA ILE A 33 3.09 1.36 0.09
C ILE A 33 2.28 2.28 1.00
N TYR A 34 2.11 3.53 0.57
CA TYR A 34 1.35 4.55 1.29
C TYR A 34 0.04 4.81 0.57
N PHE A 35 -1.06 4.79 1.31
CA PHE A 35 -2.39 5.06 0.78
C PHE A 35 -2.87 6.41 1.28
N HIS A 36 -2.94 7.38 0.38
CA HIS A 36 -3.36 8.74 0.69
C HIS A 36 -4.86 8.85 0.46
N SER A 37 -5.63 8.74 1.54
CA SER A 37 -7.08 8.76 1.47
C SER A 37 -7.65 9.45 2.69
N LEU A 38 -8.49 10.45 2.46
CA LEU A 38 -9.16 11.14 3.57
C LEU A 38 -10.09 10.22 4.32
N GLN A 39 -10.73 9.28 3.61
CA GLN A 39 -11.64 8.34 4.26
C GLN A 39 -10.89 7.37 5.16
N LEU A 40 -9.74 6.88 4.70
CA LEU A 40 -8.95 5.95 5.50
C LEU A 40 -8.35 6.66 6.72
N LYS A 41 -7.98 7.93 6.58
CA LYS A 41 -7.38 8.68 7.69
C LYS A 41 -8.34 8.85 8.86
N GLN A 42 -9.64 8.78 8.61
CA GLN A 42 -10.65 8.92 9.65
C GLN A 42 -10.88 7.64 10.43
N LEU A 43 -10.34 6.51 9.96
CA LEU A 43 -10.53 5.22 10.60
C LEU A 43 -9.51 5.03 11.70
N SER A 44 -9.96 4.49 12.83
CA SER A 44 -9.06 4.14 13.92
C SER A 44 -8.39 2.78 13.68
N SER A 45 -8.98 1.94 12.83
CA SER A 45 -8.42 0.65 12.47
C SER A 45 -8.98 0.24 11.12
N ILE A 46 -8.29 -0.67 10.45
CA ILE A 46 -8.71 -1.19 9.15
C ILE A 46 -8.91 -2.70 9.30
N ASP A 47 -10.07 -3.18 8.86
CA ASP A 47 -10.37 -4.60 8.95
C ASP A 47 -9.70 -5.38 7.82
N SER A 48 -9.79 -6.73 7.91
CA SER A 48 -9.13 -7.60 6.93
C SER A 48 -9.67 -7.40 5.52
N CYS A 49 -10.97 -7.17 5.39
CA CYS A 49 -11.57 -6.99 4.06
C CYS A 49 -11.01 -5.75 3.38
N THR A 50 -10.92 -4.65 4.11
CA THR A 50 -10.34 -3.42 3.57
C THR A 50 -8.85 -3.60 3.26
N LYS A 51 -8.15 -4.32 4.12
CA LYS A 51 -6.73 -4.61 3.87
C LYS A 51 -6.54 -5.36 2.55
N TYR A 52 -7.37 -6.37 2.29
CA TYR A 52 -7.27 -7.12 1.03
C TYR A 52 -7.60 -6.24 -0.17
N ASP A 53 -8.56 -5.32 -0.01
CA ASP A 53 -8.84 -4.35 -1.07
C ASP A 53 -7.63 -3.47 -1.37
N LEU A 54 -6.91 -3.05 -0.34
CA LEU A 54 -5.70 -2.24 -0.52
C LEU A 54 -4.60 -3.04 -1.21
N GLU A 55 -4.49 -4.33 -0.92
CA GLU A 55 -3.53 -5.19 -1.61
C GLU A 55 -3.87 -5.29 -3.10
N GLU A 56 -5.16 -5.45 -3.42
CA GLU A 56 -5.59 -5.51 -4.81
C GLU A 56 -5.31 -4.20 -5.53
N ILE A 57 -5.60 -3.08 -4.88
CA ILE A 57 -5.32 -1.76 -5.45
C ILE A 57 -3.84 -1.62 -5.76
N THR A 58 -2.98 -2.11 -4.87
CA THR A 58 -1.53 -2.07 -5.09
C THR A 58 -1.13 -2.89 -6.31
N GLU A 59 -1.71 -4.08 -6.45
CA GLU A 59 -1.41 -4.94 -7.60
C GLU A 59 -1.83 -4.27 -8.90
N LEU A 60 -3.01 -3.65 -8.92
CA LEU A 60 -3.48 -2.93 -10.10
C LEU A 60 -2.60 -1.74 -10.42
N TRP A 61 -2.13 -1.03 -9.39
CA TRP A 61 -1.21 0.09 -9.58
C TRP A 61 0.08 -0.38 -10.25
N LEU A 62 0.61 -1.52 -9.81
CA LEU A 62 1.86 -2.07 -10.35
C LEU A 62 1.73 -2.54 -11.81
N GLU A 63 0.51 -2.80 -12.28
CA GLU A 63 0.33 -3.15 -13.68
C GLU A 63 0.61 -1.98 -14.61
N LYS A 64 0.51 -0.75 -14.12
CA LYS A 64 0.63 0.44 -14.95
C LYS A 64 1.74 1.38 -14.50
N ASN A 65 2.35 1.12 -13.36
CA ASN A 65 3.33 2.02 -12.76
C ASN A 65 4.49 1.23 -12.17
N GLU A 66 5.56 1.92 -11.88
CA GLU A 66 6.71 1.34 -11.19
C GLU A 66 6.98 2.13 -9.91
N PRO A 67 7.44 1.45 -8.84
CA PRO A 67 7.80 2.15 -7.61
C PRO A 67 8.93 3.15 -7.84
N GLU A 68 8.90 4.25 -7.12
CA GLU A 68 10.00 5.18 -7.09
C GLU A 68 10.92 4.79 -5.94
N GLY A 69 12.10 4.26 -6.29
CA GLY A 69 12.98 3.68 -5.29
C GLY A 69 12.29 2.51 -4.61
N ASN A 70 12.07 2.61 -3.30
CA ASN A 70 11.40 1.57 -2.53
C ASN A 70 10.09 2.05 -1.92
N GLU A 71 9.44 3.05 -2.55
CA GLU A 71 8.17 3.59 -2.08
C GLU A 71 7.14 3.63 -3.19
N ILE A 72 5.89 3.38 -2.81
CA ILE A 72 4.74 3.54 -3.68
C ILE A 72 3.77 4.46 -2.95
N HIS A 73 3.31 5.52 -3.64
CA HIS A 73 2.30 6.42 -3.11
C HIS A 73 1.06 6.31 -3.97
N ILE A 74 -0.04 5.86 -3.39
CA ILE A 74 -1.30 5.69 -4.11
C ILE A 74 -2.29 6.71 -3.56
N GLU A 75 -2.78 7.57 -4.43
CA GLU A 75 -3.78 8.56 -4.08
C GLU A 75 -5.16 8.00 -4.35
N MET A 76 -6.00 8.02 -3.33
CA MET A 76 -7.35 7.47 -3.40
C MET A 76 -8.35 8.59 -3.13
N ARG A 77 -9.47 8.52 -3.82
CA ARG A 77 -10.54 9.50 -3.66
C ARG A 77 -11.75 8.89 -2.97
#